data_04b60bf5e818471401798831fb75ddee
#
_entry.id   04b60bf5e818471401798831fb75ddee
#
_cell.length_a   1.000
_cell.length_b   1.000
_cell.length_c   1.000
_cell.angle_alpha   90.00
_cell.angle_beta   90.00
_cell.angle_gamma   90.00
#
_symmetry.space_group_name_H-M   'P 1'
#
loop_
_entity.id
_entity.type
_entity.pdbx_description
1 polymer ?
#
loop_
_entity_poly.entity_id
_entity_poly.type
_entity_poly.pdbx_seq_one_letter_code
_entity_poly.pdbx_strand_id
1 'polypeptide(L)'
;MQIKADQLAAHLAWGLRPLYTVYGDEPLLAQEASDAIRAAARAAGFSERKVFTVGNAAHFDWSALLGAAQALSLFAERQLIELRIPSGKPGKEGSDALQRYCEALGADDVLTLIQLPRLDFQQQKSGWFSALDAAGVILRVEPVERRELPAWIAKRLAAQGQRVADGGEALRPWPSLPTASKATSLPPTRSCKSLRCSIRRVA
;
A
#
# COMPACT_ATOMS: atom_id res chain seq x y z
N MET A 1 -13.58 2.31 -9.89
CA MET A 1 -14.13 1.32 -8.92
C MET A 1 -13.38 1.41 -7.60
N GLN A 2 -14.09 1.52 -6.46
CA GLN A 2 -13.43 1.63 -5.14
C GLN A 2 -13.57 0.34 -4.35
N ILE A 3 -12.48 -0.13 -3.75
CA ILE A 3 -12.43 -1.33 -2.91
C ILE A 3 -11.73 -1.05 -1.58
N LYS A 4 -12.00 -1.86 -0.56
CA LYS A 4 -11.29 -1.84 0.72
C LYS A 4 -10.13 -2.84 0.73
N ALA A 5 -9.21 -2.67 1.68
CA ALA A 5 -8.02 -3.53 1.78
C ALA A 5 -8.35 -5.02 1.99
N ASP A 6 -9.44 -5.34 2.68
CA ASP A 6 -9.91 -6.70 2.91
C ASP A 6 -10.48 -7.39 1.65
N GLN A 7 -10.94 -6.59 0.68
CA GLN A 7 -11.50 -7.07 -0.60
C GLN A 7 -10.43 -7.29 -1.67
N LEU A 8 -9.21 -6.76 -1.47
CA LEU A 8 -8.15 -6.77 -2.48
C LEU A 8 -7.80 -8.20 -2.92
N ALA A 9 -7.64 -9.13 -1.99
CA ALA A 9 -7.27 -10.52 -2.31
C ALA A 9 -8.30 -11.21 -3.21
N ALA A 10 -9.59 -11.06 -2.90
CA ALA A 10 -10.67 -11.58 -3.71
C ALA A 10 -10.71 -10.91 -5.08
N HIS A 11 -10.50 -9.58 -5.15
CA HIS A 11 -10.45 -8.84 -6.40
C HIS A 11 -9.32 -9.32 -7.32
N LEU A 12 -8.11 -9.50 -6.77
CA LEU A 12 -6.96 -9.97 -7.54
C LEU A 12 -7.12 -11.41 -8.03
N ALA A 13 -7.86 -12.26 -7.31
CA ALA A 13 -8.18 -13.61 -7.74
C ALA A 13 -9.13 -13.66 -8.96
N TRP A 14 -9.96 -12.63 -9.14
CA TRP A 14 -10.87 -12.53 -10.30
C TRP A 14 -10.17 -12.01 -11.56
N GLY A 15 -9.09 -11.29 -11.41
CA GLY A 15 -8.29 -10.77 -12.52
C GLY A 15 -7.71 -9.40 -12.24
N LEU A 16 -6.67 -9.07 -12.99
CA LEU A 16 -6.01 -7.77 -12.89
C LEU A 16 -6.74 -6.71 -13.71
N ARG A 17 -6.70 -5.49 -13.18
CA ARG A 17 -7.11 -4.29 -13.92
C ARG A 17 -5.88 -3.51 -14.35
N PRO A 18 -5.96 -2.69 -15.39
CA PRO A 18 -4.79 -1.97 -15.91
C PRO A 18 -4.26 -0.91 -14.94
N LEU A 19 -5.07 -0.43 -13.99
CA LEU A 19 -4.69 0.62 -13.05
C LEU A 19 -5.16 0.32 -11.64
N TYR A 20 -4.25 0.42 -10.70
CA TYR A 20 -4.50 0.38 -9.26
C TYR A 20 -3.97 1.64 -8.60
N THR A 21 -4.78 2.31 -7.79
CA THR A 21 -4.36 3.45 -6.99
C THR A 21 -4.54 3.12 -5.51
N VAL A 22 -3.44 3.05 -4.79
CA VAL A 22 -3.41 2.81 -3.33
C VAL A 22 -3.19 4.13 -2.64
N TYR A 23 -4.10 4.54 -1.76
CA TYR A 23 -3.97 5.79 -1.00
C TYR A 23 -4.43 5.64 0.45
N GLY A 24 -3.80 6.35 1.35
CA GLY A 24 -4.08 6.32 2.79
C GLY A 24 -2.87 6.72 3.63
N ASP A 25 -3.04 6.73 4.95
CA ASP A 25 -2.00 7.11 5.92
C ASP A 25 -1.49 5.93 6.77
N GLU A 26 -1.85 4.69 6.40
CA GLU A 26 -1.30 3.47 7.02
C GLU A 26 -0.21 2.85 6.14
N PRO A 27 1.07 3.19 6.37
CA PRO A 27 2.17 2.77 5.49
C PRO A 27 2.31 1.26 5.36
N LEU A 28 2.10 0.52 6.45
CA LEU A 28 2.21 -0.94 6.46
C LEU A 28 1.16 -1.59 5.56
N LEU A 29 -0.10 -1.18 5.71
CA LEU A 29 -1.20 -1.74 4.92
C LEU A 29 -1.11 -1.31 3.46
N ALA A 30 -0.67 -0.08 3.18
CA ALA A 30 -0.42 0.39 1.81
C ALA A 30 0.72 -0.40 1.14
N GLN A 31 1.78 -0.71 1.89
CA GLN A 31 2.89 -1.53 1.40
C GLN A 31 2.42 -2.96 1.11
N GLU A 32 1.68 -3.59 2.02
CA GLU A 32 1.15 -4.95 1.84
C GLU A 32 0.19 -5.05 0.66
N ALA A 33 -0.69 -4.07 0.51
CA ALA A 33 -1.58 -4.00 -0.64
C ALA A 33 -0.78 -3.88 -1.95
N SER A 34 0.24 -3.03 -1.97
CA SER A 34 1.12 -2.87 -3.12
C SER A 34 1.90 -4.14 -3.42
N ASP A 35 2.39 -4.85 -2.39
CA ASP A 35 3.11 -6.11 -2.56
C ASP A 35 2.19 -7.23 -3.09
N ALA A 36 0.93 -7.27 -2.66
CA ALA A 36 -0.06 -8.20 -3.18
C ALA A 36 -0.35 -7.94 -4.67
N ILE A 37 -0.51 -6.66 -5.07
CA ILE A 37 -0.69 -6.28 -6.48
C ILE A 37 0.53 -6.65 -7.30
N ARG A 38 1.75 -6.39 -6.81
CA ARG A 38 3.00 -6.78 -7.49
C ARG A 38 3.14 -8.29 -7.65
N ALA A 39 2.76 -9.04 -6.63
CA ALA A 39 2.79 -10.51 -6.69
C ALA A 39 1.82 -11.04 -7.74
N ALA A 40 0.59 -10.52 -7.78
CA ALA A 40 -0.41 -10.86 -8.79
C ALA A 40 0.04 -10.45 -10.20
N ALA A 41 0.64 -9.27 -10.37
CA ALA A 41 1.20 -8.82 -11.64
C ALA A 41 2.30 -9.75 -12.14
N ARG A 42 3.25 -10.12 -11.27
CA ARG A 42 4.30 -11.09 -11.63
C ARG A 42 3.74 -12.45 -12.03
N ALA A 43 2.75 -12.95 -11.31
CA ALA A 43 2.07 -14.20 -11.64
C ALA A 43 1.35 -14.14 -13.00
N ALA A 44 0.90 -12.95 -13.41
CA ALA A 44 0.28 -12.70 -14.71
C ALA A 44 1.28 -12.39 -15.84
N GLY A 45 2.59 -12.48 -15.57
CA GLY A 45 3.64 -12.31 -16.57
C GLY A 45 4.15 -10.88 -16.77
N PHE A 46 3.84 -9.94 -15.86
CA PHE A 46 4.44 -8.61 -15.86
C PHE A 46 5.85 -8.69 -15.29
N SER A 47 6.85 -8.90 -16.16
CA SER A 47 8.24 -9.16 -15.78
C SER A 47 9.05 -7.87 -15.65
N GLU A 48 8.81 -6.89 -16.50
CA GLU A 48 9.48 -5.58 -16.45
C GLU A 48 8.82 -4.68 -15.41
N ARG A 49 9.64 -4.00 -14.61
CA ARG A 49 9.15 -3.05 -13.60
C ARG A 49 9.86 -1.72 -13.72
N LYS A 50 9.10 -0.65 -13.94
CA LYS A 50 9.59 0.75 -13.93
C LYS A 50 9.00 1.50 -12.74
N VAL A 51 9.85 2.21 -12.01
CA VAL A 51 9.43 2.98 -10.81
C VAL A 51 9.71 4.45 -11.03
N PHE A 52 8.68 5.25 -10.92
CA PHE A 52 8.72 6.71 -10.97
C PHE A 52 8.36 7.27 -9.59
N THR A 53 9.19 8.20 -9.08
CA THR A 53 8.91 8.87 -7.80
C THR A 53 8.89 10.36 -8.00
N VAL A 54 7.75 10.97 -7.72
CA VAL A 54 7.54 12.42 -7.84
C VAL A 54 8.01 13.07 -6.53
N GLY A 55 9.29 13.38 -6.43
CA GLY A 55 9.84 14.12 -5.28
C GLY A 55 9.38 15.58 -5.26
N ASN A 56 9.46 16.24 -6.41
CA ASN A 56 8.92 17.59 -6.63
C ASN A 56 8.17 17.61 -7.96
N ALA A 57 6.89 17.94 -7.91
CA ALA A 57 6.01 17.92 -9.08
C ALA A 57 6.44 18.91 -10.19
N ALA A 58 7.08 20.03 -9.83
CA ALA A 58 7.53 21.05 -10.78
C ALA A 58 8.79 20.62 -11.57
N HIS A 59 9.51 19.62 -11.11
CA HIS A 59 10.76 19.14 -11.75
C HIS A 59 10.65 17.68 -12.19
N PHE A 60 9.49 17.09 -12.11
CA PHE A 60 9.28 15.71 -12.54
C PHE A 60 8.97 15.66 -14.04
N ASP A 61 9.64 14.77 -14.73
CA ASP A 61 9.40 14.56 -16.17
C ASP A 61 8.16 13.69 -16.38
N TRP A 62 7.00 14.34 -16.52
CA TRP A 62 5.72 13.69 -16.81
C TRP A 62 5.68 13.07 -18.21
N SER A 63 6.52 13.59 -19.14
CA SER A 63 6.57 13.03 -20.50
C SER A 63 7.23 11.65 -20.52
N ALA A 64 8.22 11.41 -19.65
CA ALA A 64 8.83 10.11 -19.47
C ALA A 64 7.83 9.06 -18.95
N LEU A 65 6.92 9.44 -18.06
CA LEU A 65 5.84 8.57 -17.57
C LEU A 65 4.88 8.21 -18.71
N LEU A 66 4.42 9.19 -19.49
CA LEU A 66 3.54 8.98 -20.64
C LEU A 66 4.21 8.12 -21.71
N GLY A 67 5.47 8.39 -22.00
CA GLY A 67 6.27 7.59 -22.93
C GLY A 67 6.44 6.14 -22.47
N ALA A 68 6.62 5.90 -21.17
CA ALA A 68 6.72 4.55 -20.63
C ALA A 68 5.44 3.73 -20.81
N ALA A 69 4.27 4.38 -20.72
CA ALA A 69 2.99 3.71 -20.94
C ALA A 69 2.73 3.37 -22.44
N GLN A 70 3.30 4.16 -23.33
CA GLN A 70 3.14 3.99 -24.78
C GLN A 70 4.26 3.18 -25.41
N ALA A 71 5.38 3.01 -24.70
CA ALA A 71 6.50 2.22 -25.17
C ALA A 71 6.10 0.75 -25.22
N LEU A 72 5.74 0.29 -26.43
CA LEU A 72 5.66 -1.12 -26.72
C LEU A 72 7.02 -1.74 -26.42
N SER A 73 7.07 -2.70 -25.51
CA SER A 73 8.29 -3.45 -25.30
C SER A 73 8.67 -4.11 -26.62
N LEU A 74 9.88 -3.87 -27.10
CA LEU A 74 10.41 -4.50 -28.31
C LEU A 74 10.46 -6.04 -28.19
N PHE A 75 10.32 -6.55 -26.97
CA PHE A 75 10.34 -7.97 -26.64
C PHE A 75 8.97 -8.52 -26.22
N ALA A 76 7.87 -7.76 -26.44
CA ALA A 76 6.51 -8.14 -26.04
C ALA A 76 6.39 -8.51 -24.54
N GLU A 77 7.20 -7.93 -23.68
CA GLU A 77 7.15 -8.17 -22.26
C GLU A 77 6.12 -7.24 -21.59
N ARG A 78 5.27 -7.83 -20.76
CA ARG A 78 4.33 -7.08 -19.95
C ARG A 78 5.06 -6.28 -18.88
N GLN A 79 4.72 -5.00 -18.75
CA GLN A 79 5.41 -4.11 -17.80
C GLN A 79 4.50 -3.62 -16.68
N LEU A 80 5.08 -3.55 -15.47
CA LEU A 80 4.49 -2.91 -14.30
C LEU A 80 5.10 -1.52 -14.14
N ILE A 81 4.28 -0.48 -14.24
CA ILE A 81 4.67 0.90 -13.96
C ILE A 81 4.23 1.25 -12.54
N GLU A 82 5.16 1.64 -11.70
CA GLU A 82 4.86 2.16 -10.36
C GLU A 82 5.09 3.66 -10.32
N LEU A 83 4.07 4.40 -9.95
CA LEU A 83 4.14 5.84 -9.73
C LEU A 83 3.93 6.15 -8.25
N ARG A 84 4.88 6.81 -7.63
CA ARG A 84 4.79 7.25 -6.23
C ARG A 84 4.73 8.77 -6.18
N ILE A 85 3.71 9.30 -5.52
CA ILE A 85 3.56 10.74 -5.30
C ILE A 85 3.46 11.01 -3.79
N PRO A 86 4.59 11.07 -3.06
CA PRO A 86 4.60 11.18 -1.60
C PRO A 86 3.93 12.45 -1.06
N SER A 87 3.91 13.51 -1.87
CA SER A 87 3.23 14.77 -1.52
C SER A 87 1.70 14.70 -1.67
N GLY A 88 1.17 13.73 -2.42
CA GLY A 88 -0.24 13.69 -2.83
C GLY A 88 -0.66 14.82 -3.77
N LYS A 89 0.29 15.62 -4.23
CA LYS A 89 0.04 16.82 -5.06
C LYS A 89 0.84 16.73 -6.37
N PRO A 90 0.23 16.26 -7.44
CA PRO A 90 0.92 16.16 -8.73
C PRO A 90 1.21 17.52 -9.37
N GLY A 91 0.62 18.61 -8.88
CA GLY A 91 0.70 19.92 -9.51
C GLY A 91 -0.21 20.04 -10.76
N LYS A 92 -0.16 21.16 -11.46
CA LYS A 92 -0.99 21.38 -12.64
C LYS A 92 -0.57 20.46 -13.79
N GLU A 93 0.71 20.48 -14.13
CA GLU A 93 1.24 19.62 -15.21
C GLU A 93 1.02 18.13 -14.93
N GLY A 94 1.23 17.69 -13.67
CA GLY A 94 0.96 16.32 -13.28
C GLY A 94 -0.50 15.96 -13.29
N SER A 95 -1.40 16.88 -12.97
CA SER A 95 -2.84 16.65 -13.06
C SER A 95 -3.27 16.42 -14.52
N ASP A 96 -2.78 17.23 -15.43
CA ASP A 96 -3.06 17.09 -16.87
C ASP A 96 -2.42 15.82 -17.43
N ALA A 97 -1.18 15.51 -17.00
CA ALA A 97 -0.49 14.30 -17.42
C ALA A 97 -1.19 13.03 -16.94
N LEU A 98 -1.65 12.97 -15.68
CA LEU A 98 -2.39 11.82 -15.15
C LEU A 98 -3.73 11.59 -15.85
N GLN A 99 -4.45 12.65 -16.23
CA GLN A 99 -5.68 12.53 -17.00
C GLN A 99 -5.40 11.93 -18.38
N ARG A 100 -4.42 12.47 -19.12
CA ARG A 100 -3.99 11.90 -20.43
C ARG A 100 -3.48 10.47 -20.29
N TYR A 101 -2.77 10.17 -19.20
CA TYR A 101 -2.31 8.82 -18.91
C TYR A 101 -3.47 7.84 -18.78
N CYS A 102 -4.52 8.21 -18.02
CA CYS A 102 -5.71 7.39 -17.88
C CYS A 102 -6.48 7.19 -19.19
N GLU A 103 -6.52 8.21 -20.05
CA GLU A 103 -7.13 8.12 -21.37
C GLU A 103 -6.36 7.19 -22.33
N ALA A 104 -5.03 7.14 -22.16
CA ALA A 104 -4.14 6.30 -22.96
C ALA A 104 -4.04 4.85 -22.47
N LEU A 105 -4.55 4.56 -21.27
CA LEU A 105 -4.58 3.20 -20.72
C LEU A 105 -5.54 2.32 -21.51
N GLY A 106 -5.03 1.44 -22.32
CA GLY A 106 -5.82 0.52 -23.14
C GLY A 106 -5.05 -0.73 -23.56
N ALA A 107 -3.76 -0.78 -23.27
CA ALA A 107 -2.93 -1.94 -23.59
C ALA A 107 -2.97 -2.96 -22.44
N ASP A 108 -3.28 -4.21 -22.74
CA ASP A 108 -3.28 -5.33 -21.79
C ASP A 108 -1.86 -5.67 -21.27
N ASP A 109 -0.85 -5.04 -21.87
CA ASP A 109 0.56 -5.29 -21.56
C ASP A 109 1.16 -4.31 -20.53
N VAL A 110 0.37 -3.32 -20.07
CA VAL A 110 0.81 -2.34 -19.07
C VAL A 110 -0.13 -2.38 -17.86
N LEU A 111 0.43 -2.68 -16.70
CA LEU A 111 -0.24 -2.55 -15.42
C LEU A 111 0.37 -1.38 -14.65
N THR A 112 -0.45 -0.50 -14.13
CA THR A 112 0.01 0.67 -13.39
C THR A 112 -0.40 0.60 -11.92
N LEU A 113 0.55 0.84 -11.03
CA LEU A 113 0.33 0.95 -9.60
C LEU A 113 0.71 2.36 -9.12
N ILE A 114 -0.28 3.13 -8.70
CA ILE A 114 -0.07 4.48 -8.15
C ILE A 114 -0.14 4.42 -6.63
N GLN A 115 0.84 5.01 -5.97
CA GLN A 115 0.90 5.12 -4.51
C GLN A 115 0.80 6.58 -4.09
N LEU A 116 -0.19 6.89 -3.25
CA LEU A 116 -0.48 8.21 -2.76
C LEU A 116 -0.59 8.19 -1.22
N PRO A 117 -0.27 9.28 -0.53
CA PRO A 117 -0.57 9.42 0.88
C PRO A 117 -2.09 9.60 1.07
N ARG A 118 -2.50 9.86 2.31
CA ARG A 118 -3.87 10.31 2.56
C ARG A 118 -4.15 11.60 1.80
N LEU A 119 -5.25 11.58 1.08
CA LEU A 119 -5.73 12.74 0.32
C LEU A 119 -6.84 13.47 1.09
N ASP A 120 -6.83 14.78 1.05
CA ASP A 120 -7.92 15.61 1.56
C ASP A 120 -9.15 15.55 0.64
N PHE A 121 -10.25 16.11 1.11
CA PHE A 121 -11.52 16.07 0.36
C PHE A 121 -11.46 16.82 -0.98
N GLN A 122 -10.67 17.89 -1.06
CA GLN A 122 -10.51 18.66 -2.30
C GLN A 122 -9.68 17.89 -3.32
N GLN A 123 -8.62 17.23 -2.86
CA GLN A 123 -7.80 16.36 -3.71
C GLN A 123 -8.60 15.18 -4.27
N GLN A 124 -9.45 14.56 -3.46
CA GLN A 124 -10.31 13.45 -3.91
C GLN A 124 -11.38 13.91 -4.93
N LYS A 125 -11.75 15.19 -4.94
CA LYS A 125 -12.65 15.77 -5.93
C LYS A 125 -11.96 16.35 -7.16
N SER A 126 -10.63 16.29 -7.21
CA SER A 126 -9.87 16.81 -8.34
C SER A 126 -10.09 15.98 -9.61
N GLY A 127 -9.93 16.62 -10.78
CA GLY A 127 -10.12 15.95 -12.07
C GLY A 127 -9.16 14.77 -12.27
N TRP A 128 -7.90 14.90 -11.83
CA TRP A 128 -6.94 13.83 -11.95
C TRP A 128 -7.29 12.60 -11.10
N PHE A 129 -7.81 12.79 -9.87
CA PHE A 129 -8.23 11.68 -9.04
C PHE A 129 -9.50 11.00 -9.57
N SER A 130 -10.44 11.81 -10.09
CA SER A 130 -11.64 11.28 -10.76
C SER A 130 -11.29 10.47 -12.00
N ALA A 131 -10.27 10.89 -12.76
CA ALA A 131 -9.76 10.11 -13.90
C ALA A 131 -9.17 8.76 -13.48
N LEU A 132 -8.43 8.71 -12.37
CA LEU A 132 -7.90 7.47 -11.80
C LEU A 132 -9.04 6.53 -11.35
N ASP A 133 -10.10 7.06 -10.72
CA ASP A 133 -11.26 6.24 -10.29
C ASP A 133 -12.05 5.70 -11.49
N ALA A 134 -12.17 6.47 -12.56
CA ALA A 134 -12.84 6.04 -13.79
C ALA A 134 -12.03 4.96 -14.53
N ALA A 135 -10.71 5.13 -14.62
CA ALA A 135 -9.83 4.24 -15.38
C ALA A 135 -9.47 2.94 -14.66
N GLY A 136 -9.55 2.89 -13.31
CA GLY A 136 -9.02 1.74 -12.58
C GLY A 136 -9.71 1.45 -11.26
N VAL A 137 -8.93 0.84 -10.37
CA VAL A 137 -9.33 0.45 -9.02
C VAL A 137 -8.67 1.37 -8.01
N ILE A 138 -9.48 1.99 -7.20
CA ILE A 138 -9.03 2.80 -6.06
C ILE A 138 -9.10 1.95 -4.80
N LEU A 139 -7.95 1.77 -4.16
CA LEU A 139 -7.82 1.10 -2.88
C LEU A 139 -7.57 2.12 -1.77
N ARG A 140 -8.56 2.31 -0.92
CA ARG A 140 -8.42 3.16 0.26
C ARG A 140 -7.89 2.33 1.42
N VAL A 141 -6.78 2.77 1.99
CA VAL A 141 -6.16 2.16 3.17
C VAL A 141 -6.42 3.02 4.38
N GLU A 142 -7.16 2.47 5.32
CA GLU A 142 -7.54 3.14 6.56
C GLU A 142 -6.88 2.45 7.77
N PRO A 143 -6.62 3.20 8.86
CA PRO A 143 -6.14 2.63 10.11
C PRO A 143 -7.10 1.55 10.62
N VAL A 144 -6.53 0.45 11.13
CA VAL A 144 -7.31 -0.59 11.79
C VAL A 144 -7.86 -0.04 13.10
N GLU A 145 -9.18 -0.03 13.24
CA GLU A 145 -9.81 0.44 14.48
C GLU A 145 -9.39 -0.44 15.68
N ARG A 146 -9.24 0.19 16.84
CA ARG A 146 -8.79 -0.51 18.05
C ARG A 146 -9.63 -1.75 18.38
N ARG A 147 -10.93 -1.70 18.12
CA ARG A 147 -11.86 -2.82 18.33
C ARG A 147 -11.62 -4.00 17.37
N GLU A 148 -11.09 -3.73 16.18
CA GLU A 148 -10.82 -4.71 15.13
C GLU A 148 -9.41 -5.31 15.22
N LEU A 149 -8.52 -4.67 15.98
CA LEU A 149 -7.12 -5.05 16.12
C LEU A 149 -6.92 -6.52 16.54
N PRO A 150 -7.67 -7.08 17.52
CA PRO A 150 -7.50 -8.49 17.90
C PRO A 150 -7.81 -9.45 16.76
N ALA A 151 -8.90 -9.22 16.03
CA ALA A 151 -9.29 -10.03 14.88
C ALA A 151 -8.30 -9.90 13.72
N TRP A 152 -7.82 -8.68 13.49
CA TRP A 152 -6.79 -8.40 12.48
C TRP A 152 -5.47 -9.09 12.79
N ILE A 153 -5.00 -9.03 14.05
CA ILE A 153 -3.79 -9.74 14.51
C ILE A 153 -3.97 -11.25 14.36
N ALA A 154 -5.10 -11.81 14.79
CA ALA A 154 -5.37 -13.25 14.67
C ALA A 154 -5.34 -13.72 13.21
N LYS A 155 -5.97 -12.98 12.31
CA LYS A 155 -5.95 -13.24 10.86
C LYS A 155 -4.52 -13.22 10.31
N ARG A 156 -3.70 -12.28 10.77
CA ARG A 156 -2.32 -12.11 10.32
C ARG A 156 -1.42 -13.24 10.80
N LEU A 157 -1.56 -13.65 12.06
CA LEU A 157 -0.85 -14.80 12.63
C LEU A 157 -1.24 -16.10 11.92
N ALA A 158 -2.53 -16.29 11.66
CA ALA A 158 -3.01 -17.45 10.91
C ALA A 158 -2.43 -17.51 9.49
N ALA A 159 -2.31 -16.38 8.80
CA ALA A 159 -1.70 -16.30 7.47
C ALA A 159 -0.20 -16.65 7.48
N GLN A 160 0.48 -16.49 8.63
CA GLN A 160 1.88 -16.87 8.85
C GLN A 160 2.04 -18.29 9.39
N GLY A 161 0.95 -19.08 9.47
CA GLY A 161 0.97 -20.42 10.07
C GLY A 161 1.16 -20.41 11.58
N GLN A 162 0.94 -19.26 12.24
CA GLN A 162 1.07 -19.11 13.68
C GLN A 162 -0.32 -19.11 14.32
N ARG A 163 -0.45 -19.77 15.46
CA ARG A 163 -1.66 -19.73 16.29
C ARG A 163 -1.32 -19.06 17.62
N VAL A 164 -2.18 -18.19 18.08
CA VAL A 164 -2.16 -17.76 19.48
C VAL A 164 -2.48 -18.99 20.29
N ALA A 165 -1.58 -19.44 21.18
CA ALA A 165 -1.88 -20.51 22.11
C ALA A 165 -3.07 -20.06 22.95
N ASP A 166 -4.11 -20.87 23.02
CA ASP A 166 -5.27 -20.69 23.90
C ASP A 166 -4.86 -20.87 25.38
N GLY A 167 -3.98 -20.02 25.84
CA GLY A 167 -3.60 -19.87 27.23
C GLY A 167 -4.26 -18.61 27.75
N GLY A 168 -5.44 -18.76 28.26
CA GLY A 168 -6.35 -17.85 28.95
C GLY A 168 -5.82 -16.61 29.67
N GLU A 169 -4.96 -15.87 29.06
CA GLU A 169 -4.66 -14.51 29.48
C GLU A 169 -5.04 -13.59 28.33
N ALA A 170 -6.36 -13.33 28.27
CA ALA A 170 -6.90 -12.23 27.49
C ALA A 170 -5.95 -11.05 27.67
N LEU A 171 -5.50 -10.48 26.54
CA LEU A 171 -4.72 -9.24 26.48
C LEU A 171 -5.13 -8.33 27.63
N ARG A 172 -4.38 -8.39 28.73
CA ARG A 172 -4.49 -7.37 29.77
C ARG A 172 -4.29 -6.04 29.04
N PRO A 173 -5.17 -5.08 29.24
CA PRO A 173 -4.96 -3.77 28.67
C PRO A 173 -3.56 -3.35 29.09
N TRP A 174 -2.73 -3.00 28.10
CA TRP A 174 -1.39 -2.49 28.32
C TRP A 174 -1.49 -1.43 29.42
N PRO A 175 -0.75 -1.57 30.54
CA PRO A 175 -0.81 -0.57 31.58
C PRO A 175 -0.52 0.79 30.92
N SER A 176 -1.42 1.73 31.06
CA SER A 176 -1.23 3.10 30.60
C SER A 176 0.14 3.55 31.05
N LEU A 177 0.99 3.92 30.08
CA LEU A 177 2.31 4.47 30.37
C LEU A 177 2.14 5.58 31.40
N PRO A 178 2.85 5.54 32.54
CA PRO A 178 2.80 6.63 33.50
C PRO A 178 3.23 7.88 32.74
N THR A 179 2.36 8.88 32.75
CA THR A 179 2.69 10.22 32.30
C THR A 179 3.98 10.64 33.01
N ALA A 180 5.01 10.94 32.24
CA ALA A 180 6.30 11.38 32.73
C ALA A 180 6.13 12.63 33.60
N SER A 181 6.13 12.42 34.87
CA SER A 181 6.29 13.48 35.87
C SER A 181 7.52 13.18 36.71
N LYS A 182 8.53 14.03 36.54
CA LYS A 182 9.71 14.24 37.33
C LYS A 182 10.81 13.17 37.33
N ALA A 183 11.90 13.62 36.70
CA ALA A 183 13.24 13.07 36.87
C ALA A 183 13.60 12.85 38.36
N THR A 184 14.02 11.62 38.69
CA THR A 184 14.94 11.40 39.81
C THR A 184 15.61 10.03 39.59
N SER A 185 16.97 10.10 39.43
CA SER A 185 18.01 9.10 39.68
C SER A 185 17.79 7.65 39.28
N LEU A 186 18.54 7.24 38.27
CA LEU A 186 18.82 5.84 37.89
C LEU A 186 19.53 5.08 39.04
N PRO A 187 19.09 3.86 39.39
CA PRO A 187 19.95 2.85 39.96
C PRO A 187 20.48 1.90 38.84
N PRO A 188 21.64 1.23 39.07
CA PRO A 188 22.40 0.57 38.03
C PRO A 188 21.82 -0.79 37.60
N THR A 189 21.97 -1.04 36.32
CA THR A 189 22.00 -2.31 35.62
C THR A 189 21.67 -3.61 36.37
N ARG A 190 20.51 -4.21 36.03
CA ARG A 190 20.31 -5.63 36.14
C ARG A 190 19.98 -6.22 34.75
N SER A 191 20.83 -7.17 34.41
CA SER A 191 20.86 -8.02 33.25
C SER A 191 19.46 -8.50 32.81
N CYS A 192 19.09 -8.20 31.58
CA CYS A 192 17.96 -8.81 30.89
C CYS A 192 18.25 -10.28 30.60
N LYS A 193 17.73 -11.18 31.45
CA LYS A 193 17.63 -12.62 31.12
C LYS A 193 16.27 -12.88 30.47
N SER A 194 16.33 -13.17 29.16
CA SER A 194 15.46 -14.04 28.36
C SER A 194 13.97 -14.05 28.69
N LEU A 195 13.20 -13.24 28.00
CA LEU A 195 11.83 -13.57 27.64
C LEU A 195 11.89 -14.51 26.39
N ARG A 196 11.88 -15.81 26.64
CA ARG A 196 11.60 -16.80 25.59
C ARG A 196 10.11 -16.75 25.30
N CYS A 197 9.76 -16.09 24.22
CA CYS A 197 8.44 -16.25 23.62
C CYS A 197 8.41 -17.65 22.98
N SER A 198 7.65 -18.59 23.57
CA SER A 198 7.49 -19.94 23.04
C SER A 198 6.53 -19.91 21.85
N ILE A 199 7.05 -19.62 20.66
CA ILE A 199 6.34 -19.78 19.40
C ILE A 199 6.58 -21.21 18.93
N ARG A 200 5.58 -22.08 19.01
CA ARG A 200 5.63 -23.40 18.38
C ARG A 200 5.30 -23.27 16.90
N ARG A 201 6.23 -23.64 16.04
CA ARG A 201 5.95 -23.90 14.62
C ARG A 201 5.21 -25.24 14.52
N VAL A 202 4.15 -25.24 13.74
CA VAL A 202 3.47 -26.48 13.35
C VAL A 202 4.12 -26.90 12.03
N ALA A 203 4.62 -28.12 12.02
CA ALA A 203 5.14 -28.79 10.83
C ALA A 203 3.99 -29.20 9.91
#